data_722324dc7f6fccf795de0196f51c06ad
#
_entry.id   722324dc7f6fccf795de0196f51c06ad
#
_cell.length_a   1.000
_cell.length_b   1.000
_cell.length_c   1.000
_cell.angle_alpha   90.00
_cell.angle_beta   90.00
_cell.angle_gamma   90.00
#
_symmetry.space_group_name_H-M   'P 1'
#
loop_
_entity.id
_entity.type
_entity.pdbx_description
1 polymer ?
#
loop_
_entity_poly.entity_id
_entity_poly.type
_entity_poly.pdbx_seq_one_letter_code
_entity_poly.pdbx_strand_id
1 'polypeptide(L)'
;MAALPSVARNDGVGGAFTPTGEPATHAVPSGDKMPQHRALEQWVDQVARVTRPSRIHWCDGSEEEHQVLIEGMLRDGTVIRLNHQRYPGCYLHRSHPSDVARTEHLTFICTSRKEDAGPTNNWMEPTEARTQVGKLFEGSMRGRTMFVVPYLMGPAGSPYSRVGVEITDSPYVVVNMRLMTRMGKIALERLGGSDSFVRGLHSLGDLSPDRRFILHFPEERLIWSIGSGYGGNALLGKKCHALRIASWIGREEGWLAEHTLIVGVEDPSGQVTYMAAAFPSACGKTNLAMLVPPRDLSGYKVWTVGDDIAWMHIGPDGRLRAINPEAGFFGVAPGTSVKTNPNIMAAVDRNTIFTNVAVTSDGEPWWEGKDPTPPHGLVDWHGNPWASGEGPAAHPNSRFTVAARQCPSISPRWEDPEGVPISAILFGGRRARVAPLVYQSYGWQHGVFVGAGMASETTAAQSGAVGVTRRDPMAMVPFCGYHMADYFGHWLDMGQRIAHPPAIFHVNWFRTNQNGRFLWPG
;
A
#
# COMPACT_ATOMS: atom_id res chain seq x y z
N MET A 1 -4.09 40.98 11.60
CA MET A 1 -4.25 41.04 10.14
C MET A 1 -2.94 41.55 9.53
N ALA A 2 -2.09 40.65 9.09
CA ALA A 2 -0.95 40.96 8.25
C ALA A 2 -0.88 39.87 7.21
N ALA A 3 -1.02 40.26 5.95
CA ALA A 3 -1.03 39.35 4.78
C ALA A 3 0.36 38.78 4.58
N LEU A 4 0.45 37.48 4.43
CA LEU A 4 1.63 36.75 3.99
C LEU A 4 1.88 37.05 2.49
N PRO A 5 3.13 37.25 2.04
CA PRO A 5 3.43 37.49 0.65
C PRO A 5 3.21 36.21 -0.18
N SER A 6 2.58 36.35 -1.35
CA SER A 6 2.42 35.34 -2.36
C SER A 6 3.78 34.83 -2.83
N VAL A 7 4.02 33.54 -2.64
CA VAL A 7 5.17 32.84 -3.25
C VAL A 7 4.93 32.74 -4.75
N ALA A 8 5.81 33.39 -5.52
CA ALA A 8 5.84 33.30 -6.97
C ALA A 8 6.01 31.83 -7.38
N ARG A 9 5.13 31.36 -8.28
CA ARG A 9 5.27 30.07 -8.94
C ARG A 9 6.55 30.10 -9.77
N ASN A 10 7.47 29.23 -9.40
CA ASN A 10 8.67 28.97 -10.19
C ASN A 10 8.31 27.85 -11.18
N ASP A 11 7.92 28.24 -12.40
CA ASP A 11 7.71 27.32 -13.53
C ASP A 11 9.08 26.82 -14.04
N GLY A 12 9.83 26.14 -13.19
CA GLY A 12 11.12 25.52 -13.48
C GLY A 12 10.95 24.03 -13.76
N VAL A 13 10.98 23.70 -15.04
CA VAL A 13 11.01 22.37 -15.64
C VAL A 13 11.82 21.35 -14.83
N GLY A 14 11.17 20.27 -14.43
CA GLY A 14 11.74 19.17 -13.67
C GLY A 14 13.04 18.61 -14.21
N GLY A 15 14.08 18.63 -13.40
CA GLY A 15 15.34 17.94 -13.62
C GLY A 15 15.21 16.44 -13.44
N ALA A 16 14.53 15.77 -14.37
CA ALA A 16 14.57 14.33 -14.51
C ALA A 16 15.78 13.98 -15.39
N PHE A 17 16.69 13.16 -14.87
CA PHE A 17 17.85 12.61 -15.59
C PHE A 17 18.63 13.59 -16.49
N THR A 18 19.77 14.07 -16.06
CA THR A 18 20.78 14.63 -16.99
C THR A 18 21.69 13.50 -17.47
N PRO A 19 21.56 13.04 -18.73
CA PRO A 19 22.51 12.08 -19.30
C PRO A 19 23.81 12.82 -19.66
N THR A 20 24.92 12.36 -19.11
CA THR A 20 26.26 12.68 -19.63
C THR A 20 26.58 11.68 -20.74
N GLY A 21 26.25 11.99 -21.99
CA GLY A 21 26.56 11.16 -23.15
C GLY A 21 25.76 11.58 -24.39
N GLU A 22 26.39 11.55 -25.56
CA GLU A 22 25.79 11.89 -26.86
C GLU A 22 24.52 11.08 -27.16
N PRO A 23 23.53 11.64 -27.89
CA PRO A 23 22.26 10.99 -28.16
C PRO A 23 22.44 9.86 -29.18
N ALA A 24 22.42 8.61 -28.70
CA ALA A 24 22.25 7.46 -29.58
C ALA A 24 20.79 7.42 -30.05
N THR A 25 20.56 7.73 -31.32
CA THR A 25 19.26 7.64 -32.02
C THR A 25 18.91 6.15 -32.22
N HIS A 26 18.39 5.48 -31.20
CA HIS A 26 17.72 4.22 -31.37
C HIS A 26 16.23 4.44 -31.03
N ALA A 27 15.41 4.53 -32.09
CA ALA A 27 13.95 4.47 -31.94
C ALA A 27 13.59 3.10 -31.35
N VAL A 28 13.03 3.08 -30.14
CA VAL A 28 12.46 1.87 -29.54
C VAL A 28 11.12 1.62 -30.23
N PRO A 29 10.84 0.42 -30.77
CA PRO A 29 9.57 0.13 -31.41
C PRO A 29 8.43 0.28 -30.40
N SER A 30 7.55 1.27 -30.58
CA SER A 30 6.30 1.37 -29.82
C SER A 30 5.26 0.46 -30.46
N GLY A 31 4.76 -0.53 -29.72
CA GLY A 31 3.79 -1.51 -30.23
C GLY A 31 2.32 -1.07 -30.15
N ASP A 32 1.97 -0.05 -29.35
CA ASP A 32 0.60 0.31 -29.04
C ASP A 32 0.36 1.83 -29.17
N LYS A 33 -0.87 2.24 -29.46
CA LYS A 33 -1.24 3.67 -29.59
C LYS A 33 -0.99 4.39 -28.28
N MET A 34 -0.08 5.36 -28.32
CA MET A 34 0.22 6.23 -27.19
C MET A 34 -0.95 7.17 -26.88
N PRO A 35 -1.22 7.45 -25.60
CA PRO A 35 -2.09 8.56 -25.25
C PRO A 35 -1.45 9.87 -25.71
N GLN A 36 -2.24 10.80 -26.23
CA GLN A 36 -1.75 12.13 -26.61
C GLN A 36 -1.52 13.00 -25.37
N HIS A 37 -0.44 12.70 -24.62
CA HIS A 37 -0.07 13.44 -23.41
C HIS A 37 1.43 13.72 -23.40
N ARG A 38 1.82 14.90 -23.83
CA ARG A 38 3.21 15.28 -24.10
C ARG A 38 4.18 15.06 -22.92
N ALA A 39 3.80 15.47 -21.72
CA ALA A 39 4.69 15.36 -20.56
C ALA A 39 4.90 13.88 -20.15
N LEU A 40 3.86 13.06 -20.26
CA LEU A 40 3.94 11.62 -19.98
C LEU A 40 4.81 10.92 -21.01
N GLU A 41 4.60 11.19 -22.29
CA GLU A 41 5.41 10.65 -23.40
C GLU A 41 6.88 11.00 -23.25
N GLN A 42 7.19 12.26 -22.96
CA GLN A 42 8.57 12.71 -22.74
C GLN A 42 9.24 11.99 -21.58
N TRP A 43 8.50 11.78 -20.47
CA TRP A 43 9.03 11.05 -19.32
C TRP A 43 9.26 9.57 -19.65
N VAL A 44 8.34 8.91 -20.34
CA VAL A 44 8.49 7.51 -20.79
C VAL A 44 9.71 7.38 -21.70
N ASP A 45 9.91 8.29 -22.65
CA ASP A 45 11.06 8.31 -23.54
C ASP A 45 12.38 8.51 -22.78
N GLN A 46 12.41 9.40 -21.79
CA GLN A 46 13.59 9.61 -20.93
C GLN A 46 13.97 8.33 -20.18
N VAL A 47 12.97 7.68 -19.56
CA VAL A 47 13.18 6.41 -18.85
C VAL A 47 13.65 5.32 -19.81
N ALA A 48 13.04 5.20 -20.99
CA ALA A 48 13.43 4.18 -21.98
C ALA A 48 14.88 4.35 -22.48
N ARG A 49 15.35 5.59 -22.67
CA ARG A 49 16.76 5.86 -23.04
C ARG A 49 17.74 5.37 -21.98
N VAL A 50 17.41 5.53 -20.71
CA VAL A 50 18.26 5.09 -19.58
C VAL A 50 18.19 3.59 -19.38
N THR A 51 16.99 3.03 -19.28
CA THR A 51 16.77 1.62 -18.92
C THR A 51 16.96 0.66 -20.09
N ARG A 52 16.85 1.13 -21.36
CA ARG A 52 17.08 0.40 -22.61
C ARG A 52 16.24 -0.88 -22.74
N PRO A 53 14.90 -0.79 -22.64
CA PRO A 53 14.03 -1.95 -22.80
C PRO A 53 14.03 -2.45 -24.26
N SER A 54 13.66 -3.73 -24.45
CA SER A 54 13.45 -4.31 -25.79
C SER A 54 12.15 -3.87 -26.45
N ARG A 55 11.16 -3.52 -25.63
CA ARG A 55 9.81 -3.12 -26.05
C ARG A 55 9.19 -2.21 -25.00
N ILE A 56 8.33 -1.29 -25.41
CA ILE A 56 7.44 -0.51 -24.55
C ILE A 56 6.02 -1.03 -24.73
N HIS A 57 5.33 -1.30 -23.63
CA HIS A 57 3.92 -1.70 -23.61
C HIS A 57 3.13 -0.74 -22.72
N TRP A 58 2.10 -0.12 -23.29
CA TRP A 58 1.16 0.74 -22.57
C TRP A 58 0.01 -0.09 -22.03
N CYS A 59 -0.08 -0.16 -20.70
CA CYS A 59 -1.10 -0.96 -20.04
C CYS A 59 -2.46 -0.26 -20.08
N ASP A 60 -3.47 -0.96 -20.54
CA ASP A 60 -4.86 -0.49 -20.62
C ASP A 60 -5.73 -0.96 -19.45
N GLY A 61 -5.28 -1.96 -18.67
CA GLY A 61 -5.98 -2.55 -17.54
C GLY A 61 -7.11 -3.49 -17.92
N SER A 62 -7.23 -3.87 -19.19
CA SER A 62 -8.28 -4.78 -19.69
C SER A 62 -8.13 -6.20 -19.15
N GLU A 63 -9.18 -7.00 -19.29
CA GLU A 63 -9.14 -8.43 -18.97
C GLU A 63 -8.27 -9.18 -19.98
N GLU A 64 -8.32 -8.78 -21.24
CA GLU A 64 -7.53 -9.35 -22.34
C GLU A 64 -6.03 -9.15 -22.09
N GLU A 65 -5.61 -7.96 -21.70
CA GLU A 65 -4.23 -7.67 -21.29
C GLU A 65 -3.82 -8.54 -20.10
N HIS A 66 -4.68 -8.63 -19.08
CA HIS A 66 -4.43 -9.46 -17.90
C HIS A 66 -4.19 -10.93 -18.26
N GLN A 67 -5.03 -11.52 -19.14
CA GLN A 67 -4.88 -12.90 -19.57
C GLN A 67 -3.57 -13.11 -20.34
N VAL A 68 -3.20 -12.21 -21.25
CA VAL A 68 -1.93 -12.28 -21.99
C VAL A 68 -0.72 -12.24 -21.04
N LEU A 69 -0.75 -11.38 -20.04
CA LEU A 69 0.33 -11.28 -19.04
C LEU A 69 0.41 -12.53 -18.17
N ILE A 70 -0.73 -13.06 -17.71
CA ILE A 70 -0.78 -14.29 -16.93
C ILE A 70 -0.25 -15.48 -17.73
N GLU A 71 -0.69 -15.64 -18.99
CA GLU A 71 -0.20 -16.70 -19.86
C GLU A 71 1.31 -16.59 -20.13
N GLY A 72 1.83 -15.38 -20.27
CA GLY A 72 3.26 -15.12 -20.37
C GLY A 72 4.00 -15.61 -19.13
N MET A 73 3.55 -15.21 -17.95
CA MET A 73 4.14 -15.59 -16.67
C MET A 73 4.01 -17.07 -16.32
N LEU A 74 2.97 -17.74 -16.81
CA LEU A 74 2.82 -19.20 -16.69
C LEU A 74 3.86 -19.94 -17.56
N ARG A 75 4.15 -19.43 -18.77
CA ARG A 75 5.11 -20.03 -19.69
C ARG A 75 6.57 -19.91 -19.20
N ASP A 76 6.90 -18.78 -18.59
CA ASP A 76 8.26 -18.53 -18.07
C ASP A 76 8.45 -18.95 -16.61
N GLY A 77 7.37 -19.42 -15.94
CA GLY A 77 7.39 -19.89 -14.56
C GLY A 77 7.37 -18.79 -13.50
N THR A 78 7.14 -17.53 -13.87
CA THR A 78 7.00 -16.42 -12.93
C THR A 78 5.82 -16.64 -11.99
N VAL A 79 4.74 -17.24 -12.49
CA VAL A 79 3.59 -17.70 -11.68
C VAL A 79 3.26 -19.17 -11.96
N ILE A 80 2.67 -19.82 -10.97
CA ILE A 80 2.20 -21.19 -11.03
C ILE A 80 0.67 -21.15 -10.91
N ARG A 81 -0.04 -21.89 -11.77
CA ARG A 81 -1.48 -22.04 -11.67
C ARG A 81 -1.84 -22.94 -10.49
N LEU A 82 -2.73 -22.45 -9.63
CA LEU A 82 -3.29 -23.24 -8.53
C LEU A 82 -4.46 -24.12 -9.03
N ASN A 83 -5.00 -24.96 -8.16
CA ASN A 83 -6.14 -25.82 -8.47
C ASN A 83 -7.34 -24.98 -8.98
N HIS A 84 -7.55 -24.98 -10.29
CA HIS A 84 -8.50 -24.09 -10.94
C HIS A 84 -9.97 -24.44 -10.69
N GLN A 85 -10.25 -25.69 -10.26
CA GLN A 85 -11.61 -26.12 -9.90
C GLN A 85 -12.02 -25.53 -8.53
N ARG A 86 -11.08 -25.44 -7.57
CA ARG A 86 -11.34 -24.94 -6.22
C ARG A 86 -10.95 -23.47 -6.03
N TYR A 87 -9.93 -23.02 -6.77
CA TYR A 87 -9.39 -21.66 -6.73
C TYR A 87 -9.31 -21.06 -8.16
N PRO A 88 -10.47 -20.82 -8.81
CA PRO A 88 -10.50 -20.32 -10.18
C PRO A 88 -9.82 -18.95 -10.30
N GLY A 89 -8.97 -18.79 -11.30
CA GLY A 89 -8.22 -17.54 -11.51
C GLY A 89 -7.16 -17.23 -10.45
N CYS A 90 -6.76 -18.23 -9.63
CA CYS A 90 -5.73 -18.05 -8.61
C CYS A 90 -4.38 -18.55 -9.09
N TYR A 91 -3.34 -17.81 -8.74
CA TYR A 91 -1.95 -18.07 -9.12
C TYR A 91 -1.02 -17.87 -7.93
N LEU A 92 0.10 -18.60 -7.93
CA LEU A 92 1.17 -18.45 -6.95
C LEU A 92 2.42 -17.88 -7.61
N HIS A 93 2.96 -16.82 -7.04
CA HIS A 93 4.29 -16.30 -7.31
C HIS A 93 5.25 -16.67 -6.17
N ARG A 94 6.47 -17.07 -6.53
CA ARG A 94 7.59 -17.25 -5.60
C ARG A 94 8.61 -16.15 -5.86
N SER A 95 8.83 -15.27 -4.90
CA SER A 95 9.82 -14.22 -5.02
C SER A 95 11.25 -14.77 -4.82
N HIS A 96 12.25 -13.98 -5.20
CA HIS A 96 13.63 -14.31 -4.86
C HIS A 96 13.80 -14.45 -3.33
N PRO A 97 14.53 -15.46 -2.81
CA PRO A 97 14.65 -15.70 -1.36
C PRO A 97 15.17 -14.53 -0.54
N SER A 98 15.96 -13.63 -1.13
CA SER A 98 16.42 -12.40 -0.48
C SER A 98 15.41 -11.25 -0.55
N ASP A 99 14.25 -11.44 -1.23
CA ASP A 99 13.29 -10.37 -1.53
C ASP A 99 11.88 -10.74 -1.07
N VAL A 100 11.70 -10.82 0.24
CA VAL A 100 10.50 -11.35 0.89
C VAL A 100 9.82 -10.35 1.83
N ALA A 101 10.39 -9.16 2.00
CA ALA A 101 9.88 -8.13 2.93
C ALA A 101 10.22 -6.71 2.44
N ARG A 102 9.59 -5.72 3.06
CA ARG A 102 9.96 -4.32 2.84
C ARG A 102 11.38 -4.05 3.33
N THR A 103 12.10 -3.25 2.54
CA THR A 103 13.49 -2.86 2.83
C THR A 103 13.50 -1.48 3.48
N GLU A 104 13.12 -1.39 4.77
CA GLU A 104 12.98 -0.09 5.47
C GLU A 104 14.31 0.66 5.57
N HIS A 105 15.44 -0.03 5.80
CA HIS A 105 16.77 0.57 5.92
C HIS A 105 17.32 1.12 4.59
N LEU A 106 16.80 0.69 3.45
CA LEU A 106 17.14 1.18 2.11
C LEU A 106 15.97 1.98 1.48
N THR A 107 15.03 2.43 2.29
CA THR A 107 13.97 3.34 1.89
C THR A 107 14.32 4.75 2.37
N PHE A 108 14.37 5.70 1.43
CA PHE A 108 14.82 7.07 1.69
C PHE A 108 13.78 8.10 1.27
N ILE A 109 13.80 9.24 1.98
CA ILE A 109 13.14 10.48 1.58
C ILE A 109 14.23 11.42 1.09
N CYS A 110 14.13 11.86 -0.15
CA CYS A 110 15.12 12.68 -0.85
C CYS A 110 14.56 14.10 -1.04
N THR A 111 14.56 14.86 0.03
CA THR A 111 14.18 16.27 0.04
C THR A 111 15.41 17.17 -0.13
N SER A 112 15.22 18.37 -0.67
CA SER A 112 16.27 19.39 -0.84
C SER A 112 16.94 19.76 0.48
N ARG A 113 16.21 19.68 1.59
CA ARG A 113 16.70 19.93 2.94
C ARG A 113 16.50 18.67 3.79
N LYS A 114 17.54 18.27 4.52
CA LYS A 114 17.51 17.11 5.43
C LYS A 114 16.46 17.26 6.53
N GLU A 115 16.27 18.49 7.01
CA GLU A 115 15.30 18.81 8.05
C GLU A 115 13.87 18.47 7.64
N ASP A 116 13.54 18.59 6.35
CA ASP A 116 12.19 18.30 5.84
C ASP A 116 11.88 16.81 5.88
N ALA A 117 12.87 15.92 5.76
CA ALA A 117 12.69 14.48 5.96
C ALA A 117 12.50 14.11 7.44
N GLY A 118 13.14 14.83 8.35
CA GLY A 118 13.07 14.60 9.79
C GLY A 118 13.84 13.37 10.28
N PRO A 119 13.88 13.15 11.60
CA PRO A 119 14.73 12.12 12.21
C PRO A 119 14.17 10.70 12.09
N THR A 120 12.93 10.54 11.67
CA THR A 120 12.26 9.22 11.55
C THR A 120 12.44 8.58 10.17
N ASN A 121 12.89 9.34 9.18
CA ASN A 121 13.18 8.88 7.83
C ASN A 121 14.69 8.74 7.60
N ASN A 122 15.09 7.76 6.79
CA ASN A 122 16.40 7.82 6.17
C ASN A 122 16.36 8.93 5.11
N TRP A 123 17.38 9.75 5.09
CA TRP A 123 17.51 10.85 4.14
C TRP A 123 18.70 10.63 3.21
N MET A 124 18.54 10.97 1.95
CA MET A 124 19.63 11.02 0.96
C MET A 124 19.47 12.32 0.16
N GLU A 125 20.56 13.05 -0.05
CA GLU A 125 20.54 14.25 -0.85
C GLU A 125 20.09 13.93 -2.29
N PRO A 126 19.18 14.71 -2.90
CA PRO A 126 18.62 14.37 -4.22
C PRO A 126 19.64 14.18 -5.33
N THR A 127 20.71 15.00 -5.40
CA THR A 127 21.77 14.86 -6.41
C THR A 127 22.61 13.61 -6.17
N GLU A 128 22.92 13.32 -4.90
CA GLU A 128 23.61 12.09 -4.51
C GLU A 128 22.77 10.85 -4.89
N ALA A 129 21.46 10.86 -4.56
CA ALA A 129 20.53 9.80 -4.90
C ALA A 129 20.50 9.52 -6.41
N ARG A 130 20.44 10.58 -7.23
CA ARG A 130 20.46 10.45 -8.69
C ARG A 130 21.79 9.92 -9.20
N THR A 131 22.90 10.34 -8.61
CA THR A 131 24.23 9.93 -9.04
C THR A 131 24.52 8.47 -8.68
N GLN A 132 24.13 8.03 -7.47
CA GLN A 132 24.40 6.67 -7.01
C GLN A 132 23.37 5.67 -7.54
N VAL A 133 22.09 5.94 -7.31
CA VAL A 133 21.03 5.00 -7.62
C VAL A 133 20.60 5.10 -9.10
N GLY A 134 20.69 6.28 -9.70
CA GLY A 134 20.41 6.48 -11.12
C GLY A 134 21.25 5.57 -12.04
N LYS A 135 22.52 5.33 -11.68
CA LYS A 135 23.41 4.41 -12.41
C LYS A 135 22.90 2.96 -12.42
N LEU A 136 22.18 2.54 -11.39
CA LEU A 136 21.61 1.19 -11.32
C LEU A 136 20.49 0.98 -12.35
N PHE A 137 19.84 2.05 -12.78
CA PHE A 137 18.82 1.99 -13.83
C PHE A 137 19.41 1.92 -15.24
N GLU A 138 20.69 2.22 -15.45
CA GLU A 138 21.31 2.21 -16.78
C GLU A 138 21.27 0.80 -17.40
N GLY A 139 20.44 0.63 -18.43
CA GLY A 139 20.26 -0.65 -19.11
C GLY A 139 19.58 -1.73 -18.26
N SER A 140 18.97 -1.38 -17.13
CA SER A 140 18.34 -2.35 -16.21
C SER A 140 17.20 -3.15 -16.85
N MET A 141 16.56 -2.63 -17.90
CA MET A 141 15.45 -3.31 -18.59
C MET A 141 15.87 -3.99 -19.91
N ARG A 142 17.18 -4.14 -20.18
CA ARG A 142 17.65 -4.83 -21.40
C ARG A 142 17.08 -6.25 -21.47
N GLY A 143 16.57 -6.62 -22.66
CA GLY A 143 15.93 -7.91 -22.88
C GLY A 143 14.54 -8.06 -22.29
N ARG A 144 14.02 -7.02 -21.58
CA ARG A 144 12.70 -7.02 -20.95
C ARG A 144 11.75 -6.02 -21.61
N THR A 145 10.45 -6.23 -21.43
CA THR A 145 9.42 -5.27 -21.77
C THR A 145 9.30 -4.23 -20.67
N MET A 146 9.30 -2.95 -21.04
CA MET A 146 8.95 -1.85 -20.16
C MET A 146 7.44 -1.64 -20.22
N PHE A 147 6.76 -1.87 -19.12
CA PHE A 147 5.34 -1.63 -18.96
C PHE A 147 5.12 -0.21 -18.43
N VAL A 148 4.26 0.55 -19.09
CA VAL A 148 3.78 1.86 -18.64
C VAL A 148 2.40 1.65 -18.05
N VAL A 149 2.25 1.82 -16.75
CA VAL A 149 1.06 1.49 -15.98
C VAL A 149 0.40 2.77 -15.46
N PRO A 150 -0.54 3.39 -16.20
CA PRO A 150 -1.36 4.48 -15.67
C PRO A 150 -2.33 3.91 -14.63
N TYR A 151 -2.43 4.56 -13.47
CA TYR A 151 -3.35 4.13 -12.41
C TYR A 151 -3.94 5.32 -11.65
N LEU A 152 -5.13 5.11 -11.11
CA LEU A 152 -5.83 6.07 -10.29
C LEU A 152 -5.94 5.53 -8.86
N MET A 153 -5.48 6.31 -7.91
CA MET A 153 -5.71 6.09 -6.48
C MET A 153 -6.93 6.88 -6.03
N GLY A 154 -7.89 6.20 -5.44
CA GLY A 154 -9.18 6.75 -5.03
C GLY A 154 -10.32 6.49 -6.02
N PRO A 155 -11.58 6.70 -5.62
CA PRO A 155 -12.76 6.54 -6.46
C PRO A 155 -12.72 7.43 -7.71
N ALA A 156 -13.15 6.92 -8.86
CA ALA A 156 -13.00 7.60 -10.15
C ALA A 156 -13.58 9.03 -10.19
N GLY A 157 -14.72 9.24 -9.55
CA GLY A 157 -15.40 10.54 -9.50
C GLY A 157 -14.91 11.48 -8.41
N SER A 158 -14.00 11.05 -7.53
CA SER A 158 -13.58 11.86 -6.38
C SER A 158 -12.61 12.99 -6.79
N PRO A 159 -12.80 14.22 -6.29
CA PRO A 159 -11.85 15.30 -6.48
C PRO A 159 -10.51 15.04 -5.76
N TYR A 160 -10.51 14.16 -4.78
CA TYR A 160 -9.32 13.78 -4.00
C TYR A 160 -8.52 12.63 -4.61
N SER A 161 -9.04 11.98 -5.65
CA SER A 161 -8.30 10.94 -6.37
C SER A 161 -7.10 11.51 -7.11
N ARG A 162 -5.99 10.78 -7.11
CA ARG A 162 -4.72 11.19 -7.71
C ARG A 162 -4.24 10.17 -8.72
N VAL A 163 -3.80 10.67 -9.87
CA VAL A 163 -3.21 9.85 -10.92
C VAL A 163 -1.75 9.56 -10.59
N GLY A 164 -1.35 8.32 -10.83
CA GLY A 164 0.04 7.93 -10.91
C GLY A 164 0.30 7.18 -12.20
N VAL A 165 1.56 7.17 -12.61
CA VAL A 165 2.03 6.29 -13.68
C VAL A 165 3.25 5.55 -13.16
N GLU A 166 3.20 4.24 -13.16
CA GLU A 166 4.32 3.39 -12.81
C GLU A 166 4.94 2.80 -14.08
N ILE A 167 6.25 2.96 -14.23
CA ILE A 167 7.04 2.26 -15.25
C ILE A 167 7.72 1.10 -14.56
N THR A 168 7.55 -0.12 -15.09
CA THR A 168 8.12 -1.35 -14.52
C THR A 168 8.53 -2.33 -15.62
N ASP A 169 9.51 -3.20 -15.32
CA ASP A 169 9.88 -4.33 -16.18
C ASP A 169 9.31 -5.69 -15.67
N SER A 170 8.38 -5.64 -14.72
CA SER A 170 7.80 -6.82 -14.09
C SER A 170 6.32 -7.01 -14.43
N PRO A 171 5.94 -8.04 -15.20
CA PRO A 171 4.53 -8.34 -15.44
C PRO A 171 3.78 -8.74 -14.16
N TYR A 172 4.46 -9.31 -13.16
CA TYR A 172 3.91 -9.56 -11.83
C TYR A 172 3.44 -8.25 -11.15
N VAL A 173 4.23 -7.18 -11.27
CA VAL A 173 3.84 -5.86 -10.76
C VAL A 173 2.59 -5.36 -11.47
N VAL A 174 2.54 -5.45 -12.81
CA VAL A 174 1.38 -5.01 -13.60
C VAL A 174 0.08 -5.69 -13.15
N VAL A 175 0.08 -7.02 -13.02
CA VAL A 175 -1.15 -7.75 -12.64
C VAL A 175 -1.57 -7.47 -11.19
N ASN A 176 -0.61 -7.24 -10.29
CA ASN A 176 -0.92 -6.83 -8.92
C ASN A 176 -1.43 -5.38 -8.86
N MET A 177 -0.86 -4.45 -9.63
CA MET A 177 -1.35 -3.07 -9.74
C MET A 177 -2.77 -3.01 -10.28
N ARG A 178 -3.12 -3.90 -11.22
CA ARG A 178 -4.49 -4.02 -11.72
C ARG A 178 -5.50 -4.44 -10.65
N LEU A 179 -5.10 -5.28 -9.69
CA LEU A 179 -5.95 -5.67 -8.55
C LEU A 179 -6.02 -4.56 -7.50
N MET A 180 -4.92 -3.82 -7.31
CA MET A 180 -4.77 -2.85 -6.21
C MET A 180 -5.25 -1.44 -6.56
N THR A 181 -5.39 -1.10 -7.84
CA THR A 181 -5.68 0.26 -8.31
C THR A 181 -6.76 0.26 -9.39
N ARG A 182 -7.19 1.43 -9.81
CA ARG A 182 -8.05 1.62 -10.98
C ARG A 182 -7.13 1.96 -12.16
N MET A 183 -6.73 0.91 -12.90
CA MET A 183 -5.66 0.97 -13.89
C MET A 183 -6.16 1.29 -15.30
N GLY A 184 -5.30 1.88 -16.12
CA GLY A 184 -5.48 2.05 -17.56
C GLY A 184 -6.25 3.31 -17.95
N LYS A 185 -7.22 3.16 -18.84
CA LYS A 185 -7.97 4.25 -19.47
C LYS A 185 -8.59 5.24 -18.49
N ILE A 186 -9.14 4.74 -17.38
CA ILE A 186 -9.77 5.57 -16.34
C ILE A 186 -8.77 6.56 -15.71
N ALA A 187 -7.50 6.15 -15.54
CA ALA A 187 -6.46 7.03 -15.03
C ALA A 187 -6.05 8.09 -16.05
N LEU A 188 -5.94 7.72 -17.33
CA LEU A 188 -5.62 8.65 -18.41
C LEU A 188 -6.75 9.66 -18.66
N GLU A 189 -8.00 9.24 -18.60
CA GLU A 189 -9.17 10.14 -18.66
C GLU A 189 -9.17 11.14 -17.50
N ARG A 190 -8.83 10.69 -16.28
CA ARG A 190 -8.72 11.56 -15.11
C ARG A 190 -7.55 12.54 -15.23
N LEU A 191 -6.43 12.11 -15.81
CA LEU A 191 -5.27 12.96 -16.07
C LEU A 191 -5.63 14.06 -17.07
N GLY A 192 -6.33 13.73 -18.15
CA GLY A 192 -6.68 14.68 -19.20
C GLY A 192 -5.44 15.36 -19.76
N GLY A 193 -5.43 16.70 -19.76
CA GLY A 193 -4.27 17.51 -20.16
C GLY A 193 -3.40 17.97 -18.99
N SER A 194 -3.60 17.46 -17.79
CA SER A 194 -2.84 17.89 -16.60
C SER A 194 -1.49 17.19 -16.49
N ASP A 195 -0.42 17.94 -16.25
CA ASP A 195 0.91 17.40 -15.98
C ASP A 195 1.09 16.93 -14.52
N SER A 196 0.02 17.04 -13.71
CA SER A 196 0.04 16.67 -12.29
C SER A 196 -0.25 15.18 -12.09
N PHE A 197 0.78 14.34 -12.14
CA PHE A 197 0.73 12.92 -11.79
C PHE A 197 1.97 12.49 -11.01
N VAL A 198 1.82 11.45 -10.20
CA VAL A 198 2.95 10.85 -9.47
C VAL A 198 3.70 9.91 -10.42
N ARG A 199 5.02 10.13 -10.54
CA ARG A 199 5.91 9.34 -11.39
C ARG A 199 6.53 8.21 -10.57
N GLY A 200 6.34 6.96 -10.98
CA GLY A 200 6.95 5.78 -10.37
C GLY A 200 7.87 5.07 -11.36
N LEU A 201 9.15 4.94 -11.05
CA LEU A 201 10.07 4.11 -11.82
C LEU A 201 10.49 2.91 -10.98
N HIS A 202 10.14 1.72 -11.45
CA HIS A 202 10.52 0.45 -10.87
C HIS A 202 11.30 -0.42 -11.87
N SER A 203 12.32 -1.10 -11.40
CA SER A 203 12.99 -2.18 -12.14
C SER A 203 13.44 -3.29 -11.20
N LEU A 204 13.27 -4.54 -11.62
CA LEU A 204 13.82 -5.70 -10.90
C LEU A 204 15.35 -5.62 -10.76
N GLY A 205 16.02 -4.93 -11.69
CA GLY A 205 17.47 -4.92 -11.73
C GLY A 205 18.01 -6.36 -11.79
N ASP A 206 18.91 -6.67 -10.90
CA ASP A 206 19.49 -8.02 -10.71
C ASP A 206 19.04 -8.69 -9.39
N LEU A 207 18.08 -8.11 -8.68
CA LEU A 207 17.55 -8.56 -7.39
C LEU A 207 18.59 -8.67 -6.26
N SER A 208 19.76 -8.05 -6.42
CA SER A 208 20.82 -8.06 -5.39
C SER A 208 20.39 -7.21 -4.18
N PRO A 209 20.47 -7.73 -2.95
CA PRO A 209 20.17 -6.96 -1.74
C PRO A 209 21.00 -5.68 -1.61
N ASP A 210 22.26 -5.69 -2.08
CA ASP A 210 23.19 -4.56 -1.98
C ASP A 210 22.89 -3.44 -3.00
N ARG A 211 22.08 -3.75 -4.01
CA ARG A 211 21.65 -2.82 -5.07
C ARG A 211 20.14 -2.59 -5.06
N ARG A 212 19.55 -2.67 -3.88
CA ARG A 212 18.11 -2.46 -3.66
C ARG A 212 17.88 -1.12 -3.00
N PHE A 213 17.09 -0.25 -3.63
CA PHE A 213 16.78 1.08 -3.11
C PHE A 213 15.34 1.46 -3.42
N ILE A 214 14.68 2.12 -2.45
CA ILE A 214 13.36 2.73 -2.61
C ILE A 214 13.47 4.21 -2.22
N LEU A 215 13.44 5.09 -3.21
CA LEU A 215 13.65 6.53 -3.05
C LEU A 215 12.35 7.28 -3.32
N HIS A 216 12.09 8.29 -2.51
CA HIS A 216 10.95 9.19 -2.67
C HIS A 216 11.48 10.62 -2.78
N PHE A 217 11.11 11.31 -3.85
CA PHE A 217 11.36 12.73 -4.08
C PHE A 217 10.02 13.47 -3.96
N PRO A 218 9.58 13.82 -2.74
CA PRO A 218 8.22 14.33 -2.51
C PRO A 218 7.95 15.64 -3.25
N GLU A 219 8.92 16.55 -3.27
CA GLU A 219 8.84 17.84 -3.95
C GLU A 219 8.58 17.70 -5.46
N GLU A 220 9.04 16.60 -6.05
CA GLU A 220 8.88 16.29 -7.48
C GLU A 220 7.78 15.27 -7.77
N ARG A 221 7.14 14.74 -6.74
CA ARG A 221 6.14 13.66 -6.83
C ARG A 221 6.71 12.45 -7.61
N LEU A 222 7.98 12.09 -7.31
CA LEU A 222 8.71 11.03 -7.99
C LEU A 222 9.10 9.91 -7.01
N ILE A 223 9.01 8.67 -7.48
CA ILE A 223 9.37 7.45 -6.74
C ILE A 223 10.32 6.64 -7.61
N TRP A 224 11.43 6.17 -7.04
CA TRP A 224 12.32 5.20 -7.64
C TRP A 224 12.39 3.93 -6.77
N SER A 225 12.23 2.76 -7.38
CA SER A 225 12.41 1.48 -6.74
C SER A 225 13.22 0.55 -7.65
N ILE A 226 14.32 0.02 -7.16
CA ILE A 226 15.19 -0.86 -7.92
C ILE A 226 15.69 -2.03 -7.09
N GLY A 227 15.84 -3.20 -7.71
CA GLY A 227 16.43 -4.39 -7.10
C GLY A 227 15.46 -5.20 -6.25
N SER A 228 14.16 -4.97 -6.34
CA SER A 228 13.13 -5.72 -5.61
C SER A 228 11.90 -5.97 -6.48
N GLY A 229 11.41 -7.19 -6.50
CA GLY A 229 10.10 -7.56 -7.05
C GLY A 229 9.05 -7.80 -5.98
N TYR A 230 9.40 -7.65 -4.69
CA TYR A 230 8.45 -7.80 -3.59
C TYR A 230 7.39 -6.69 -3.62
N GLY A 231 6.10 -7.08 -3.54
CA GLY A 231 4.98 -6.15 -3.69
C GLY A 231 5.02 -4.92 -2.79
N GLY A 232 5.53 -5.04 -1.55
CA GLY A 232 5.68 -3.91 -0.64
C GLY A 232 6.71 -2.86 -1.07
N ASN A 233 7.63 -3.22 -1.98
CA ASN A 233 8.66 -2.35 -2.55
C ASN A 233 8.36 -1.97 -4.00
N ALA A 234 7.66 -2.83 -4.73
CA ALA A 234 7.46 -2.75 -6.18
C ALA A 234 6.09 -2.24 -6.60
N LEU A 235 5.03 -2.40 -5.80
CA LEU A 235 3.70 -1.84 -6.07
C LEU A 235 3.68 -0.37 -5.62
N LEU A 236 4.15 0.52 -6.47
CA LEU A 236 4.43 1.91 -6.10
C LEU A 236 3.16 2.71 -5.78
N GLY A 237 2.00 2.29 -6.28
CA GLY A 237 0.71 2.87 -5.92
C GLY A 237 0.38 2.75 -4.43
N LYS A 238 0.82 1.69 -3.76
CA LYS A 238 0.43 1.39 -2.37
C LYS A 238 1.17 2.30 -1.36
N LYS A 239 2.28 1.84 -0.80
CA LYS A 239 2.97 2.54 0.32
C LYS A 239 3.76 3.76 -0.13
N CYS A 240 4.24 3.76 -1.35
CA CYS A 240 5.05 4.86 -1.88
C CYS A 240 4.17 6.05 -2.27
N HIS A 241 3.21 5.85 -3.18
CA HIS A 241 2.30 6.92 -3.60
C HIS A 241 1.24 7.21 -2.53
N ALA A 242 0.43 6.20 -2.13
CA ALA A 242 -0.75 6.44 -1.30
C ALA A 242 -0.43 6.85 0.15
N LEU A 243 0.82 6.72 0.61
CA LEU A 243 1.25 7.21 1.92
C LEU A 243 2.39 8.22 1.83
N ARG A 244 3.61 7.83 1.43
CA ARG A 244 4.78 8.73 1.54
C ARG A 244 4.67 9.97 0.66
N ILE A 245 4.32 9.82 -0.61
CA ILE A 245 4.08 10.98 -1.49
C ILE A 245 2.76 11.65 -1.15
N ALA A 246 1.70 10.90 -0.89
CA ALA A 246 0.38 11.44 -0.57
C ALA A 246 0.37 12.23 0.75
N SER A 247 1.14 11.83 1.78
CA SER A 247 1.25 12.61 3.02
C SER A 247 1.89 13.98 2.77
N TRP A 248 2.89 14.06 1.90
CA TRP A 248 3.48 15.34 1.47
C TRP A 248 2.46 16.20 0.74
N ILE A 249 1.79 15.64 -0.29
CA ILE A 249 0.76 16.34 -1.07
C ILE A 249 -0.40 16.78 -0.15
N GLY A 250 -0.83 15.92 0.76
CA GLY A 250 -1.90 16.22 1.72
C GLY A 250 -1.56 17.38 2.64
N ARG A 251 -0.29 17.50 3.09
CA ARG A 251 0.18 18.65 3.85
C ARG A 251 0.09 19.95 3.03
N GLU A 252 0.45 19.91 1.75
CA GLU A 252 0.37 21.08 0.86
C GLU A 252 -1.07 21.49 0.53
N GLU A 253 -1.94 20.52 0.31
CA GLU A 253 -3.31 20.71 -0.16
C GLU A 253 -4.36 20.73 0.98
N GLY A 254 -3.98 20.42 2.21
CA GLY A 254 -4.85 20.46 3.40
C GLY A 254 -5.78 19.27 3.55
N TRP A 255 -5.26 18.05 3.36
CA TRP A 255 -5.91 16.76 3.62
C TRP A 255 -4.90 15.78 4.22
N LEU A 256 -5.37 14.63 4.75
CA LEU A 256 -4.54 13.66 5.46
C LEU A 256 -4.45 12.35 4.67
N ALA A 257 -3.23 11.80 4.53
CA ALA A 257 -2.99 10.45 4.01
C ALA A 257 -2.47 9.56 5.14
N GLU A 258 -3.26 8.57 5.54
CA GLU A 258 -3.08 7.85 6.79
C GLU A 258 -3.02 6.33 6.59
N HIS A 259 -2.15 5.68 7.38
CA HIS A 259 -2.05 4.22 7.46
C HIS A 259 -3.17 3.64 8.34
N THR A 260 -4.38 3.70 7.82
CA THR A 260 -5.63 3.61 8.58
C THR A 260 -6.67 2.83 7.78
N LEU A 261 -7.30 1.85 8.39
CA LEU A 261 -8.50 1.21 7.83
C LEU A 261 -9.71 2.16 7.91
N ILE A 262 -10.72 1.91 7.10
CA ILE A 262 -12.02 2.56 7.14
C ILE A 262 -13.10 1.49 7.25
N VAL A 263 -13.91 1.53 8.30
CA VAL A 263 -14.97 0.56 8.58
C VAL A 263 -16.27 1.26 8.96
N GLY A 264 -17.40 0.76 8.47
CA GLY A 264 -18.73 1.16 8.88
C GLY A 264 -19.38 0.11 9.77
N VAL A 265 -20.06 0.54 10.81
CA VAL A 265 -20.92 -0.32 11.64
C VAL A 265 -22.36 0.15 11.47
N GLU A 266 -23.20 -0.71 10.90
CA GLU A 266 -24.64 -0.51 10.74
C GLU A 266 -25.34 -1.09 11.95
N ASP A 267 -26.13 -0.28 12.62
CA ASP A 267 -26.96 -0.71 13.75
C ASP A 267 -28.28 -1.35 13.28
N PRO A 268 -29.08 -1.95 14.19
CA PRO A 268 -30.37 -2.56 13.82
C PRO A 268 -31.41 -1.60 13.23
N SER A 269 -31.22 -0.27 13.38
CA SER A 269 -32.08 0.74 12.75
C SER A 269 -31.66 1.06 11.30
N GLY A 270 -30.51 0.53 10.84
CA GLY A 270 -29.94 0.80 9.53
C GLY A 270 -29.04 2.04 9.49
N GLN A 271 -28.75 2.66 10.64
CA GLN A 271 -27.82 3.78 10.71
C GLN A 271 -26.38 3.26 10.66
N VAL A 272 -25.57 3.81 9.74
CA VAL A 272 -24.15 3.44 9.60
C VAL A 272 -23.25 4.49 10.25
N THR A 273 -22.42 4.05 11.19
CA THR A 273 -21.36 4.86 11.82
C THR A 273 -20.02 4.44 11.24
N TYR A 274 -19.30 5.37 10.58
CA TYR A 274 -17.98 5.09 10.02
C TYR A 274 -16.85 5.51 10.96
N MET A 275 -15.83 4.66 11.03
CA MET A 275 -14.66 4.85 11.86
C MET A 275 -13.39 4.64 11.03
N ALA A 276 -12.35 5.40 11.36
CA ALA A 276 -11.00 5.21 10.88
C ALA A 276 -10.12 4.63 12.01
N ALA A 277 -9.29 3.62 11.73
CA ALA A 277 -8.51 2.98 12.79
C ALA A 277 -7.06 2.73 12.37
N ALA A 278 -6.12 3.36 13.07
CA ALA A 278 -4.69 3.28 12.83
C ALA A 278 -4.01 2.32 13.81
N PHE A 279 -3.44 1.26 13.25
CA PHE A 279 -2.68 0.26 13.98
C PHE A 279 -1.40 -0.11 13.22
N PRO A 280 -0.28 -0.35 13.90
CA PRO A 280 0.92 -0.88 13.27
C PRO A 280 0.67 -2.23 12.58
N SER A 281 1.62 -2.62 11.72
CA SER A 281 1.55 -3.91 11.01
C SER A 281 1.35 -5.08 11.98
N ALA A 282 0.55 -6.07 11.57
CA ALA A 282 0.18 -7.25 12.36
C ALA A 282 -0.56 -6.95 13.70
N CYS A 283 -1.20 -5.78 13.82
CA CYS A 283 -2.04 -5.42 14.96
C CYS A 283 -3.55 -5.54 14.69
N GLY A 284 -3.95 -6.26 13.63
CA GLY A 284 -5.34 -6.66 13.39
C GLY A 284 -6.19 -5.71 12.55
N LYS A 285 -5.59 -4.77 11.76
CA LYS A 285 -6.33 -3.87 10.87
C LYS A 285 -7.32 -4.61 9.96
N THR A 286 -6.85 -5.53 9.14
CA THR A 286 -7.68 -6.26 8.18
C THR A 286 -8.80 -7.04 8.87
N ASN A 287 -8.53 -7.63 10.05
CA ASN A 287 -9.54 -8.34 10.82
C ASN A 287 -10.62 -7.39 11.38
N LEU A 288 -10.26 -6.18 11.79
CA LEU A 288 -11.24 -5.18 12.22
C LEU A 288 -12.05 -4.65 11.05
N ALA A 289 -11.39 -4.37 9.92
CA ALA A 289 -12.08 -3.87 8.71
C ALA A 289 -13.14 -4.84 8.17
N MET A 290 -12.97 -6.14 8.43
CA MET A 290 -13.79 -7.24 7.90
C MET A 290 -14.44 -8.05 9.04
N LEU A 291 -14.65 -7.44 10.19
CA LEU A 291 -15.23 -8.08 11.37
C LEU A 291 -16.62 -8.65 11.06
N VAL A 292 -16.88 -9.85 11.57
CA VAL A 292 -18.23 -10.42 11.61
C VAL A 292 -18.80 -10.17 13.00
N PRO A 293 -19.97 -9.51 13.12
CA PRO A 293 -20.59 -9.27 14.41
C PRO A 293 -20.84 -10.56 15.18
N PRO A 294 -20.57 -10.61 16.48
CA PRO A 294 -20.90 -11.76 17.32
C PRO A 294 -22.42 -11.97 17.41
N ARG A 295 -22.83 -13.20 17.71
CA ARG A 295 -24.27 -13.59 17.74
C ARG A 295 -25.12 -12.74 18.68
N ASP A 296 -24.52 -12.27 19.78
CA ASP A 296 -25.20 -11.42 20.78
C ASP A 296 -25.50 -10.00 20.26
N LEU A 297 -24.87 -9.61 19.16
CA LEU A 297 -25.12 -8.35 18.45
C LEU A 297 -25.87 -8.62 17.13
N SER A 298 -26.90 -9.47 17.18
CA SER A 298 -27.74 -9.75 16.01
C SER A 298 -28.41 -8.46 15.50
N GLY A 299 -28.39 -8.28 14.18
CA GLY A 299 -28.91 -7.06 13.52
C GLY A 299 -27.85 -5.99 13.24
N TYR A 300 -26.68 -6.06 13.86
CA TYR A 300 -25.54 -5.23 13.45
C TYR A 300 -24.89 -5.80 12.19
N LYS A 301 -24.35 -4.92 11.33
CA LYS A 301 -23.53 -5.29 10.19
C LYS A 301 -22.21 -4.51 10.20
N VAL A 302 -21.18 -5.10 9.63
CA VAL A 302 -19.89 -4.41 9.45
C VAL A 302 -19.61 -4.27 7.95
N TRP A 303 -19.28 -3.07 7.54
CA TRP A 303 -19.02 -2.67 6.17
C TRP A 303 -17.56 -2.27 6.00
N THR A 304 -16.84 -2.97 5.14
CA THR A 304 -15.45 -2.66 4.78
C THR A 304 -15.43 -1.56 3.72
N VAL A 305 -14.78 -0.43 3.99
CA VAL A 305 -14.48 0.60 2.97
C VAL A 305 -13.04 0.46 2.52
N GLY A 306 -12.11 0.23 3.45
CA GLY A 306 -10.70 -0.03 3.17
C GLY A 306 -10.01 -0.64 4.39
N ASP A 307 -8.98 -1.48 4.17
CA ASP A 307 -8.33 -2.20 5.27
C ASP A 307 -6.99 -1.62 5.72
N ASP A 308 -6.41 -0.68 4.97
CA ASP A 308 -5.00 -0.32 5.18
C ASP A 308 -4.67 1.18 5.03
N ILE A 309 -5.31 1.90 4.11
CA ILE A 309 -5.01 3.32 3.81
C ILE A 309 -6.30 4.12 3.70
N ALA A 310 -6.30 5.32 4.30
CA ALA A 310 -7.35 6.30 4.20
C ALA A 310 -6.80 7.66 3.75
N TRP A 311 -7.46 8.30 2.80
CA TRP A 311 -7.27 9.72 2.51
C TRP A 311 -8.45 10.49 3.09
N MET A 312 -8.16 11.42 4.02
CA MET A 312 -9.19 12.13 4.77
C MET A 312 -9.17 13.62 4.47
N HIS A 313 -10.35 14.16 4.21
CA HIS A 313 -10.55 15.56 3.86
C HIS A 313 -11.75 16.13 4.59
N ILE A 314 -11.86 17.45 4.65
CA ILE A 314 -13.02 18.14 5.22
C ILE A 314 -14.08 18.26 4.14
N GLY A 315 -15.23 17.63 4.37
CA GLY A 315 -16.37 17.71 3.48
C GLY A 315 -17.12 19.05 3.57
N PRO A 316 -18.06 19.29 2.64
CA PRO A 316 -18.87 20.52 2.65
C PRO A 316 -19.77 20.66 3.89
N ASP A 317 -20.03 19.54 4.58
CA ASP A 317 -20.75 19.47 5.84
C ASP A 317 -19.87 19.79 7.07
N GLY A 318 -18.61 20.17 6.88
CA GLY A 318 -17.66 20.47 7.95
C GLY A 318 -17.19 19.25 8.74
N ARG A 319 -17.52 18.03 8.29
CA ARG A 319 -17.06 16.77 8.88
C ARG A 319 -15.82 16.27 8.18
N LEU A 320 -15.01 15.51 8.89
CA LEU A 320 -13.93 14.72 8.29
C LEU A 320 -14.54 13.56 7.50
N ARG A 321 -14.17 13.43 6.23
CA ARG A 321 -14.59 12.35 5.33
C ARG A 321 -13.38 11.57 4.86
N ALA A 322 -13.55 10.29 4.59
CA ALA A 322 -12.47 9.41 4.12
C ALA A 322 -12.84 8.68 2.84
N ILE A 323 -11.88 8.62 1.91
CA ILE A 323 -11.90 7.72 0.76
C ILE A 323 -10.82 6.65 0.94
N ASN A 324 -11.05 5.46 0.37
CA ASN A 324 -10.01 4.44 0.22
C ASN A 324 -9.29 4.68 -1.12
N PRO A 325 -7.97 4.98 -1.11
CA PRO A 325 -7.22 5.12 -2.35
C PRO A 325 -7.05 3.80 -3.12
N GLU A 326 -7.09 2.66 -2.44
CA GLU A 326 -6.86 1.33 -3.03
C GLU A 326 -8.15 0.71 -3.58
N ALA A 327 -8.02 -0.16 -4.59
CA ALA A 327 -9.11 -0.97 -5.16
C ALA A 327 -9.01 -2.45 -4.78
N GLY A 328 -8.02 -2.83 -3.99
CA GLY A 328 -7.74 -4.21 -3.59
C GLY A 328 -7.11 -4.30 -2.21
N PHE A 329 -6.90 -5.55 -1.78
CA PHE A 329 -6.24 -5.89 -0.53
C PHE A 329 -4.92 -6.60 -0.82
N PHE A 330 -3.87 -6.19 -0.13
CA PHE A 330 -2.55 -6.82 -0.12
C PHE A 330 -2.27 -7.33 1.29
N GLY A 331 -2.87 -8.46 1.64
CA GLY A 331 -2.89 -8.98 3.01
C GLY A 331 -1.75 -9.95 3.32
N VAL A 332 -1.47 -10.14 4.61
CA VAL A 332 -0.61 -11.20 5.14
C VAL A 332 -1.40 -12.49 5.22
N ALA A 333 -0.87 -13.58 4.65
CA ALA A 333 -1.55 -14.88 4.64
C ALA A 333 -1.45 -15.61 6.00
N PRO A 334 -0.27 -15.80 6.64
CA PRO A 334 -0.14 -16.52 7.90
C PRO A 334 -1.05 -16.01 9.01
N GLY A 335 -1.70 -16.94 9.70
CA GLY A 335 -2.67 -16.67 10.78
C GLY A 335 -4.08 -16.28 10.28
N THR A 336 -4.26 -16.10 8.98
CA THR A 336 -5.56 -15.84 8.37
C THR A 336 -6.30 -17.16 8.11
N SER A 337 -7.54 -17.28 8.56
CA SER A 337 -8.36 -18.48 8.43
C SER A 337 -9.85 -18.12 8.44
N VAL A 338 -10.69 -19.09 8.11
CA VAL A 338 -12.16 -18.93 8.22
C VAL A 338 -12.57 -18.55 9.65
N LYS A 339 -11.82 -19.00 10.67
CA LYS A 339 -12.08 -18.66 12.08
C LYS A 339 -11.70 -17.22 12.42
N THR A 340 -10.58 -16.72 11.87
CA THR A 340 -10.04 -15.39 12.24
C THR A 340 -10.58 -14.28 11.35
N ASN A 341 -10.86 -14.57 10.07
CA ASN A 341 -11.41 -13.63 9.11
C ASN A 341 -12.13 -14.35 7.97
N PRO A 342 -13.40 -14.74 8.15
CA PRO A 342 -14.16 -15.45 7.11
C PRO A 342 -14.38 -14.61 5.85
N ASN A 343 -14.49 -13.29 5.95
CA ASN A 343 -14.70 -12.40 4.81
C ASN A 343 -13.51 -12.37 3.87
N ILE A 344 -12.27 -12.28 4.40
CA ILE A 344 -11.09 -12.31 3.54
C ILE A 344 -10.89 -13.70 2.94
N MET A 345 -11.17 -14.77 3.69
CA MET A 345 -11.07 -16.13 3.17
C MET A 345 -12.03 -16.36 1.98
N ALA A 346 -13.25 -15.82 2.05
CA ALA A 346 -14.19 -15.85 0.94
C ALA A 346 -13.77 -14.94 -0.24
N ALA A 347 -13.04 -13.84 0.04
CA ALA A 347 -12.53 -12.97 -1.01
C ALA A 347 -11.39 -13.63 -1.81
N VAL A 348 -10.49 -14.37 -1.13
CA VAL A 348 -9.28 -14.94 -1.76
C VAL A 348 -9.48 -16.31 -2.39
N ASP A 349 -10.69 -16.84 -2.43
CA ASP A 349 -11.00 -18.14 -3.01
C ASP A 349 -10.97 -18.15 -4.56
N ARG A 350 -10.93 -16.98 -5.19
CA ARG A 350 -10.87 -16.79 -6.65
C ARG A 350 -10.11 -15.52 -7.05
N ASN A 351 -9.63 -15.48 -8.30
CA ASN A 351 -8.98 -14.31 -8.94
C ASN A 351 -7.95 -13.62 -8.02
N THR A 352 -7.09 -14.41 -7.41
CA THR A 352 -6.14 -13.98 -6.38
C THR A 352 -4.71 -14.33 -6.79
N ILE A 353 -3.79 -13.41 -6.58
CA ILE A 353 -2.36 -13.67 -6.68
C ILE A 353 -1.83 -13.94 -5.27
N PHE A 354 -1.40 -15.16 -5.03
CA PHE A 354 -0.68 -15.54 -3.81
C PHE A 354 0.83 -15.37 -4.02
N THR A 355 1.53 -14.96 -2.96
CA THR A 355 2.98 -14.79 -2.98
C THR A 355 3.60 -15.51 -1.79
N ASN A 356 4.53 -16.43 -2.06
CA ASN A 356 5.31 -17.17 -1.06
C ASN A 356 4.47 -17.98 -0.06
N VAL A 357 3.28 -18.42 -0.45
CA VAL A 357 2.51 -19.42 0.32
C VAL A 357 3.01 -20.83 -0.03
N ALA A 358 2.72 -21.82 0.81
CA ALA A 358 2.89 -23.23 0.49
C ALA A 358 1.77 -23.73 -0.42
N VAL A 359 1.97 -24.91 -1.02
CA VAL A 359 0.98 -25.57 -1.90
C VAL A 359 0.78 -27.00 -1.46
N THR A 360 -0.47 -27.45 -1.41
CA THR A 360 -0.81 -28.86 -1.14
C THR A 360 -0.56 -29.75 -2.37
N SER A 361 -0.58 -31.07 -2.19
CA SER A 361 -0.52 -32.04 -3.29
C SER A 361 -1.62 -31.84 -4.34
N ASP A 362 -2.77 -31.28 -3.92
CA ASP A 362 -3.90 -30.99 -4.80
C ASP A 362 -3.82 -29.63 -5.49
N GLY A 363 -2.71 -28.89 -5.29
CA GLY A 363 -2.48 -27.58 -5.89
C GLY A 363 -3.23 -26.43 -5.21
N GLU A 364 -3.61 -26.56 -3.94
CA GLU A 364 -4.27 -25.52 -3.17
C GLU A 364 -3.29 -24.68 -2.37
N PRO A 365 -3.52 -23.35 -2.22
CA PRO A 365 -2.65 -22.51 -1.41
C PRO A 365 -2.80 -22.85 0.08
N TRP A 366 -1.69 -22.92 0.79
CA TRP A 366 -1.68 -23.16 2.22
C TRP A 366 -0.67 -22.27 2.95
N TRP A 367 -0.97 -21.97 4.22
CA TRP A 367 -0.12 -21.21 5.14
C TRP A 367 -0.43 -21.55 6.60
N GLU A 368 0.47 -21.27 7.50
CA GLU A 368 0.34 -21.51 8.94
C GLU A 368 -0.87 -20.79 9.52
N GLY A 369 -1.72 -21.55 10.20
CA GLY A 369 -2.96 -21.06 10.82
C GLY A 369 -4.17 -21.01 9.89
N LYS A 370 -4.04 -21.41 8.61
CA LYS A 370 -5.18 -21.58 7.70
C LYS A 370 -6.07 -22.72 8.20
N ASP A 371 -5.45 -23.85 8.51
CA ASP A 371 -6.09 -25.05 9.06
C ASP A 371 -5.47 -25.44 10.40
N PRO A 372 -6.19 -26.15 11.28
CA PRO A 372 -5.68 -26.60 12.58
C PRO A 372 -4.46 -27.53 12.46
N THR A 373 -4.40 -28.30 11.40
CA THR A 373 -3.32 -29.29 11.15
C THR A 373 -2.84 -29.12 9.69
N PRO A 374 -1.52 -29.09 9.47
CA PRO A 374 -0.97 -29.06 8.12
C PRO A 374 -1.39 -30.30 7.32
N PRO A 375 -1.82 -30.17 6.07
CA PRO A 375 -2.08 -31.31 5.20
C PRO A 375 -0.78 -32.03 4.82
N HIS A 376 -0.90 -33.30 4.46
CA HIS A 376 0.23 -34.07 3.94
C HIS A 376 0.65 -33.61 2.54
N GLY A 377 1.94 -33.81 2.22
CA GLY A 377 2.46 -33.53 0.87
C GLY A 377 2.54 -32.06 0.50
N LEU A 378 2.77 -31.19 1.49
CA LEU A 378 3.01 -29.78 1.23
C LEU A 378 4.33 -29.57 0.47
N VAL A 379 4.31 -28.61 -0.44
CA VAL A 379 5.48 -28.00 -1.05
C VAL A 379 5.64 -26.61 -0.45
N ASP A 380 6.82 -26.31 0.08
CA ASP A 380 7.09 -25.05 0.74
C ASP A 380 7.14 -23.86 -0.23
N TRP A 381 7.31 -22.67 0.32
CA TRP A 381 7.37 -21.44 -0.47
C TRP A 381 8.62 -21.34 -1.37
N HIS A 382 9.68 -22.14 -1.12
CA HIS A 382 10.84 -22.28 -2.01
C HIS A 382 10.58 -23.26 -3.17
N GLY A 383 9.57 -24.11 -3.05
CA GLY A 383 9.27 -25.14 -4.03
C GLY A 383 9.81 -26.54 -3.67
N ASN A 384 10.22 -26.75 -2.42
CA ASN A 384 10.72 -28.02 -1.92
C ASN A 384 9.62 -28.81 -1.20
N PRO A 385 9.66 -30.16 -1.21
CA PRO A 385 8.82 -30.96 -0.32
C PRO A 385 9.02 -30.54 1.12
N TRP A 386 7.94 -30.35 1.86
CA TRP A 386 7.98 -29.90 3.26
C TRP A 386 7.52 -30.99 4.22
N ALA A 387 8.23 -31.11 5.35
CA ALA A 387 7.87 -31.99 6.46
C ALA A 387 7.64 -31.21 7.74
N SER A 388 6.71 -31.70 8.59
CA SER A 388 6.41 -31.07 9.87
C SER A 388 7.66 -31.03 10.77
N GLY A 389 7.98 -29.86 11.31
CA GLY A 389 9.17 -29.64 12.12
C GLY A 389 10.35 -28.96 11.41
N GLU A 390 10.30 -28.77 10.09
CA GLU A 390 11.35 -28.13 9.28
C GLU A 390 11.24 -26.58 9.21
N GLY A 391 10.45 -25.98 10.09
CA GLY A 391 10.13 -24.55 10.05
C GLY A 391 8.82 -24.29 9.34
N PRO A 392 8.48 -23.02 9.02
CA PRO A 392 7.24 -22.68 8.35
C PRO A 392 7.24 -23.10 6.86
N ALA A 393 6.16 -23.71 6.39
CA ALA A 393 5.98 -24.09 4.99
C ALA A 393 5.73 -22.88 4.10
N ALA A 394 4.90 -21.91 4.55
CA ALA A 394 4.74 -20.62 3.90
C ALA A 394 5.75 -19.62 4.49
N HIS A 395 6.20 -18.64 3.71
CA HIS A 395 7.03 -17.57 4.26
C HIS A 395 6.22 -16.78 5.32
N PRO A 396 6.80 -16.40 6.49
CA PRO A 396 6.07 -15.67 7.54
C PRO A 396 5.47 -14.34 7.09
N ASN A 397 5.97 -13.77 6.00
CA ASN A 397 5.44 -12.57 5.35
C ASN A 397 4.81 -12.87 3.99
N SER A 398 4.35 -14.10 3.75
CA SER A 398 3.60 -14.47 2.55
C SER A 398 2.34 -13.63 2.41
N ARG A 399 1.93 -13.37 1.17
CA ARG A 399 0.89 -12.41 0.82
C ARG A 399 -0.16 -13.00 -0.10
N PHE A 400 -1.30 -12.34 -0.12
CA PHE A 400 -2.28 -12.43 -1.18
C PHE A 400 -2.63 -11.03 -1.69
N THR A 401 -2.93 -10.94 -2.99
CA THR A 401 -3.47 -9.73 -3.62
C THR A 401 -4.81 -10.07 -4.23
N VAL A 402 -5.85 -9.35 -3.84
CA VAL A 402 -7.23 -9.59 -4.28
C VAL A 402 -7.99 -8.28 -4.44
N ALA A 403 -8.90 -8.21 -5.43
CA ALA A 403 -9.75 -7.05 -5.63
C ALA A 403 -10.73 -6.86 -4.46
N ALA A 404 -10.87 -5.64 -3.96
CA ALA A 404 -11.72 -5.31 -2.81
C ALA A 404 -13.20 -5.67 -3.05
N ARG A 405 -13.68 -5.54 -4.28
CA ARG A 405 -15.05 -5.89 -4.69
C ARG A 405 -15.43 -7.36 -4.46
N GLN A 406 -14.45 -8.25 -4.26
CA GLN A 406 -14.69 -9.66 -3.95
C GLN A 406 -15.02 -9.91 -2.46
N CYS A 407 -14.76 -8.93 -1.60
CA CYS A 407 -15.02 -9.05 -0.16
C CYS A 407 -16.53 -9.02 0.13
N PRO A 408 -17.10 -10.04 0.82
CA PRO A 408 -18.52 -10.07 1.12
C PRO A 408 -19.02 -8.90 1.97
N SER A 409 -18.17 -8.30 2.80
CA SER A 409 -18.49 -7.15 3.65
C SER A 409 -18.15 -5.82 3.00
N ILE A 410 -17.83 -5.77 1.69
CA ILE A 410 -17.51 -4.49 1.04
C ILE A 410 -18.69 -3.54 1.13
N SER A 411 -18.44 -2.30 1.54
CA SER A 411 -19.48 -1.28 1.68
C SER A 411 -20.07 -0.91 0.33
N PRO A 412 -21.40 -0.72 0.20
CA PRO A 412 -21.98 -0.11 -1.00
C PRO A 412 -21.42 1.28 -1.30
N ARG A 413 -20.83 1.95 -0.30
CA ARG A 413 -20.24 3.29 -0.39
C ARG A 413 -18.71 3.29 -0.51
N TRP A 414 -18.08 2.16 -0.78
CA TRP A 414 -16.62 2.10 -0.86
C TRP A 414 -16.02 2.90 -2.05
N GLU A 415 -16.80 3.12 -3.10
CA GLU A 415 -16.48 3.96 -4.26
C GLU A 415 -17.19 5.33 -4.25
N ASP A 416 -17.77 5.73 -3.10
CA ASP A 416 -18.42 7.04 -2.98
C ASP A 416 -17.38 8.15 -3.22
N PRO A 417 -17.57 9.02 -4.24
CA PRO A 417 -16.60 10.06 -4.57
C PRO A 417 -16.43 11.12 -3.47
N GLU A 418 -17.46 11.35 -2.67
CA GLU A 418 -17.41 12.26 -1.52
C GLU A 418 -16.79 11.60 -0.27
N GLY A 419 -16.53 10.29 -0.33
CA GLY A 419 -16.09 9.52 0.82
C GLY A 419 -17.16 9.34 1.89
N VAL A 420 -16.80 8.63 2.96
CA VAL A 420 -17.68 8.37 4.10
C VAL A 420 -17.35 9.31 5.25
N PRO A 421 -18.38 9.85 5.98
CA PRO A 421 -18.15 10.74 7.11
C PRO A 421 -17.58 9.97 8.31
N ILE A 422 -16.44 10.37 8.84
CA ILE A 422 -15.78 9.72 9.96
C ILE A 422 -16.33 10.27 11.29
N SER A 423 -16.90 9.40 12.10
CA SER A 423 -17.44 9.72 13.42
C SER A 423 -16.47 9.43 14.56
N ALA A 424 -15.52 8.49 14.35
CA ALA A 424 -14.51 8.16 15.34
C ALA A 424 -13.18 7.79 14.67
N ILE A 425 -12.09 8.13 15.36
CA ILE A 425 -10.72 7.69 15.01
C ILE A 425 -10.18 6.85 16.17
N LEU A 426 -9.67 5.66 15.84
CA LEU A 426 -9.11 4.73 16.81
C LEU A 426 -7.60 4.65 16.60
N PHE A 427 -6.84 4.96 17.63
CA PHE A 427 -5.40 4.71 17.69
C PHE A 427 -5.12 3.50 18.59
N GLY A 428 -4.22 2.58 18.18
CA GLY A 428 -3.91 1.44 19.03
C GLY A 428 -2.73 0.62 18.54
N GLY A 429 -2.33 -0.33 19.40
CA GLY A 429 -1.20 -1.22 19.13
C GLY A 429 -1.18 -2.38 20.10
N ARG A 430 -0.19 -3.28 19.94
CA ARG A 430 0.06 -4.37 20.88
C ARG A 430 0.69 -3.84 22.17
N ARG A 431 -0.03 -3.93 23.25
CA ARG A 431 0.46 -3.61 24.59
C ARG A 431 -0.12 -4.62 25.59
N ALA A 432 0.64 -5.66 25.92
CA ALA A 432 0.19 -6.68 26.86
C ALA A 432 -0.14 -6.12 28.25
N ARG A 433 0.53 -5.03 28.63
CA ARG A 433 0.40 -4.38 29.94
C ARG A 433 0.32 -2.85 29.80
N VAL A 434 0.00 -2.18 30.90
CA VAL A 434 0.02 -0.72 31.13
C VAL A 434 -1.13 0.02 30.44
N ALA A 435 -1.24 -0.02 29.11
CA ALA A 435 -2.29 0.72 28.38
C ALA A 435 -3.69 0.14 28.67
N PRO A 436 -4.70 0.97 28.99
CA PRO A 436 -6.07 0.50 29.20
C PRO A 436 -6.68 -0.08 27.93
N LEU A 437 -7.79 -0.85 28.06
CA LEU A 437 -8.50 -1.43 26.90
C LEU A 437 -8.99 -0.36 25.95
N VAL A 438 -9.65 0.67 26.50
CA VAL A 438 -10.19 1.81 25.74
C VAL A 438 -10.15 3.05 26.62
N TYR A 439 -9.79 4.19 26.03
CA TYR A 439 -10.09 5.50 26.59
C TYR A 439 -10.32 6.52 25.47
N GLN A 440 -11.16 7.52 25.75
CA GLN A 440 -11.47 8.59 24.83
C GLN A 440 -10.61 9.82 25.13
N SER A 441 -10.15 10.52 24.11
CA SER A 441 -9.51 11.82 24.26
C SER A 441 -10.52 12.91 24.65
N TYR A 442 -10.04 13.97 25.31
CA TYR A 442 -10.88 15.11 25.68
C TYR A 442 -11.28 15.99 24.49
N GLY A 443 -10.57 15.86 23.37
CA GLY A 443 -10.84 16.60 22.14
C GLY A 443 -9.75 16.33 21.11
N TRP A 444 -9.79 17.04 19.98
CA TRP A 444 -8.89 16.82 18.85
C TRP A 444 -7.41 16.95 19.23
N GLN A 445 -7.00 18.04 19.87
CA GLN A 445 -5.62 18.27 20.27
C GLN A 445 -5.07 17.18 21.20
N HIS A 446 -5.88 16.79 22.20
CA HIS A 446 -5.52 15.66 23.06
C HIS A 446 -5.48 14.33 22.28
N GLY A 447 -6.37 14.14 21.30
CA GLY A 447 -6.37 12.99 20.41
C GLY A 447 -5.10 12.91 19.56
N VAL A 448 -4.63 14.03 19.03
CA VAL A 448 -3.34 14.11 18.33
C VAL A 448 -2.17 13.73 19.25
N PHE A 449 -2.17 14.20 20.48
CA PHE A 449 -1.17 13.83 21.49
C PHE A 449 -1.21 12.33 21.81
N VAL A 450 -2.41 11.74 21.96
CA VAL A 450 -2.61 10.30 22.16
C VAL A 450 -2.04 9.49 21.00
N GLY A 451 -2.35 9.88 19.76
CA GLY A 451 -1.80 9.24 18.56
C GLY A 451 -0.29 9.40 18.43
N ALA A 452 0.24 10.59 18.72
CA ALA A 452 1.67 10.88 18.71
C ALA A 452 2.45 10.08 19.77
N GLY A 453 1.82 9.81 20.91
CA GLY A 453 2.39 9.00 21.99
C GLY A 453 2.29 7.48 21.79
N MET A 454 1.69 7.02 20.69
CA MET A 454 1.40 5.61 20.46
C MET A 454 2.67 4.76 20.36
N ALA A 455 2.60 3.57 20.93
CA ALA A 455 3.65 2.55 20.84
C ALA A 455 3.02 1.15 20.73
N SER A 456 3.75 0.24 20.10
CA SER A 456 3.34 -1.15 19.91
C SER A 456 4.50 -2.10 20.16
N GLU A 457 4.21 -3.28 20.67
CA GLU A 457 5.17 -4.37 20.74
C GLU A 457 5.43 -4.91 19.31
N THR A 458 6.70 -5.18 19.02
CA THR A 458 7.13 -5.74 17.73
C THR A 458 6.61 -7.15 17.51
N THR A 459 6.39 -7.51 16.24
CA THR A 459 5.91 -8.83 15.82
C THR A 459 6.89 -9.46 14.84
N ALA A 460 6.73 -10.74 14.54
CA ALA A 460 7.55 -11.47 13.56
C ALA A 460 7.47 -10.89 12.13
N ALA A 461 6.48 -10.05 11.83
CA ALA A 461 6.36 -9.35 10.54
C ALA A 461 7.28 -8.11 10.42
N GLN A 462 7.99 -7.75 11.49
CA GLN A 462 8.91 -6.62 11.57
C GLN A 462 10.34 -7.13 11.81
N SER A 463 11.32 -6.41 11.31
CA SER A 463 12.72 -6.71 11.61
C SER A 463 13.02 -6.40 13.09
N GLY A 464 13.71 -7.32 13.79
CA GLY A 464 14.14 -7.16 15.18
C GLY A 464 13.54 -8.17 16.15
N ALA A 465 13.81 -8.01 17.46
CA ALA A 465 13.32 -8.91 18.50
C ALA A 465 11.80 -8.74 18.70
N VAL A 466 11.08 -9.86 18.85
CA VAL A 466 9.63 -9.89 19.09
C VAL A 466 9.31 -9.46 20.52
N GLY A 467 8.22 -8.70 20.71
CA GLY A 467 7.74 -8.26 22.02
C GLY A 467 8.44 -7.02 22.59
N VAL A 468 9.32 -6.39 21.83
CA VAL A 468 9.97 -5.13 22.22
C VAL A 468 9.04 -3.96 21.89
N THR A 469 8.84 -3.05 22.86
CA THR A 469 8.02 -1.85 22.63
C THR A 469 8.74 -0.90 21.69
N ARG A 470 8.16 -0.65 20.51
CA ARG A 470 8.58 0.35 19.54
C ARG A 470 7.58 1.51 19.51
N ARG A 471 8.08 2.73 19.49
CA ARG A 471 7.23 3.90 19.25
C ARG A 471 6.88 3.95 17.77
N ASP A 472 5.59 4.09 17.50
CA ASP A 472 5.05 4.17 16.14
C ASP A 472 3.85 5.13 16.12
N PRO A 473 4.12 6.45 16.22
CA PRO A 473 3.11 7.48 16.23
C PRO A 473 2.09 7.30 15.11
N MET A 474 0.81 7.21 15.46
CA MET A 474 -0.32 7.06 14.54
C MET A 474 -0.14 5.93 13.51
N ALA A 475 0.76 4.96 13.78
CA ALA A 475 1.20 3.90 12.86
C ALA A 475 1.84 4.42 11.54
N MET A 476 2.40 5.62 11.56
CA MET A 476 2.88 6.35 10.36
C MET A 476 4.41 6.46 10.25
N VAL A 477 5.19 6.01 11.23
CA VAL A 477 6.66 6.16 11.19
C VAL A 477 7.29 5.66 9.88
N PRO A 478 6.94 4.48 9.34
CA PRO A 478 7.54 4.03 8.07
C PRO A 478 6.93 4.69 6.84
N PHE A 479 5.91 5.52 6.96
CA PHE A 479 5.04 5.93 5.86
C PHE A 479 4.83 7.44 5.73
N CYS A 480 5.27 8.25 6.70
CA CYS A 480 5.24 9.71 6.57
C CYS A 480 6.39 10.19 5.69
N GLY A 481 6.09 10.90 4.62
CA GLY A 481 7.06 11.38 3.61
C GLY A 481 7.79 12.66 4.01
N TYR A 482 7.67 13.11 5.27
CA TYR A 482 8.26 14.36 5.76
C TYR A 482 8.47 14.32 7.27
N HIS A 483 8.91 15.43 7.85
CA HIS A 483 9.23 15.53 9.28
C HIS A 483 8.00 15.25 10.16
N MET A 484 8.12 14.29 11.08
CA MET A 484 7.00 13.81 11.91
C MET A 484 6.42 14.90 12.83
N ALA A 485 7.21 15.87 13.28
CA ALA A 485 6.68 16.99 14.07
C ALA A 485 5.76 17.90 13.23
N ASP A 486 6.12 18.14 11.96
CA ASP A 486 5.27 18.89 11.03
C ASP A 486 4.00 18.11 10.68
N TYR A 487 4.08 16.76 10.64
CA TYR A 487 2.92 15.90 10.46
C TYR A 487 1.92 16.06 11.63
N PHE A 488 2.41 16.12 12.88
CA PHE A 488 1.52 16.43 14.02
C PHE A 488 0.98 17.85 13.95
N GLY A 489 1.80 18.82 13.52
CA GLY A 489 1.36 20.19 13.26
C GLY A 489 0.22 20.24 12.24
N HIS A 490 0.36 19.50 11.12
CA HIS A 490 -0.69 19.40 10.10
C HIS A 490 -1.99 18.80 10.65
N TRP A 491 -1.93 17.76 11.50
CA TRP A 491 -3.09 17.25 12.20
C TRP A 491 -3.76 18.30 13.10
N LEU A 492 -2.98 19.10 13.83
CA LEU A 492 -3.51 20.18 14.68
C LEU A 492 -4.18 21.27 13.84
N ASP A 493 -3.58 21.67 12.72
CA ASP A 493 -4.14 22.66 11.80
C ASP A 493 -5.44 22.18 11.14
N MET A 494 -5.50 20.90 10.77
CA MET A 494 -6.74 20.28 10.28
C MET A 494 -7.85 20.38 11.31
N GLY A 495 -7.55 20.12 12.58
CA GLY A 495 -8.53 20.20 13.67
C GLY A 495 -9.13 21.59 13.89
N GLN A 496 -8.41 22.66 13.56
CA GLN A 496 -8.93 24.04 13.62
C GLN A 496 -9.95 24.32 12.52
N ARG A 497 -9.96 23.53 11.45
CA ARG A 497 -10.80 23.70 10.26
C ARG A 497 -12.03 22.76 10.25
N ILE A 498 -12.01 21.68 11.04
CA ILE A 498 -13.10 20.71 11.13
C ILE A 498 -14.19 21.27 12.06
N ALA A 499 -15.38 21.56 11.51
CA ALA A 499 -16.48 22.08 12.31
C ALA A 499 -17.08 21.02 13.26
N HIS A 500 -17.09 19.76 12.82
CA HIS A 500 -17.62 18.62 13.57
C HIS A 500 -16.55 17.52 13.66
N PRO A 501 -15.56 17.64 14.57
CA PRO A 501 -14.48 16.70 14.69
C PRO A 501 -14.97 15.34 15.18
N PRO A 502 -14.41 14.22 14.65
CA PRO A 502 -14.68 12.90 15.16
C PRO A 502 -14.14 12.73 16.59
N ALA A 503 -14.75 11.84 17.36
CA ALA A 503 -14.20 11.42 18.64
C ALA A 503 -12.92 10.58 18.40
N ILE A 504 -11.89 10.78 19.24
CA ILE A 504 -10.64 10.04 19.13
C ILE A 504 -10.48 9.14 20.34
N PHE A 505 -10.19 7.86 20.08
CA PHE A 505 -9.99 6.83 21.10
C PHE A 505 -8.62 6.18 20.98
N HIS A 506 -8.07 5.76 22.11
CA HIS A 506 -7.03 4.75 22.17
C HIS A 506 -7.66 3.41 22.48
N VAL A 507 -7.27 2.35 21.77
CA VAL A 507 -7.75 0.99 21.97
C VAL A 507 -6.60 0.00 22.09
N ASN A 508 -6.75 -1.01 22.97
CA ASN A 508 -5.73 -2.03 23.23
C ASN A 508 -6.38 -3.40 23.45
N TRP A 509 -6.76 -4.07 22.40
CA TRP A 509 -7.33 -5.42 22.48
C TRP A 509 -6.31 -6.53 22.72
N PHE A 510 -5.02 -6.20 22.79
CA PHE A 510 -3.95 -7.14 23.10
C PHE A 510 -3.60 -7.20 24.60
N ARG A 511 -4.29 -6.43 25.43
CA ARG A 511 -4.08 -6.47 26.87
C ARG A 511 -4.49 -7.82 27.44
N THR A 512 -3.59 -8.42 28.25
CA THR A 512 -3.81 -9.72 28.87
C THR A 512 -4.01 -9.58 30.38
N ASN A 513 -4.69 -10.57 30.96
CA ASN A 513 -4.73 -10.77 32.43
C ASN A 513 -3.45 -11.46 32.93
N GLN A 514 -3.41 -11.74 34.23
CA GLN A 514 -2.27 -12.41 34.90
C GLN A 514 -1.97 -13.81 34.33
N ASN A 515 -2.96 -14.47 33.73
CA ASN A 515 -2.86 -15.81 33.13
C ASN A 515 -2.53 -15.74 31.60
N GLY A 516 -2.19 -14.58 31.08
CA GLY A 516 -1.88 -14.38 29.65
C GLY A 516 -3.10 -14.40 28.71
N ARG A 517 -4.34 -14.44 29.24
CA ARG A 517 -5.55 -14.39 28.39
C ARG A 517 -5.90 -12.95 28.04
N PHE A 518 -6.30 -12.73 26.78
CA PHE A 518 -6.78 -11.42 26.35
C PHE A 518 -7.99 -10.98 27.18
N LEU A 519 -7.99 -9.71 27.58
CA LEU A 519 -9.13 -9.08 28.30
C LEU A 519 -10.23 -8.62 27.34
N TRP A 520 -9.88 -8.37 26.09
CA TRP A 520 -10.85 -8.03 25.07
C TRP A 520 -11.67 -9.28 24.69
N PRO A 521 -12.99 -9.22 24.64
CA PRO A 521 -13.82 -10.40 24.44
C PRO A 521 -13.77 -11.01 23.02
N GLY A 522 -13.19 -10.31 22.09
CA GLY A 522 -13.09 -10.78 20.70
C GLY A 522 -14.12 -10.18 19.77
#